data_9cba5a30ac6ddd594cf29cd50265d75d
#
_entry.id   9cba5a30ac6ddd594cf29cd50265d75d
#
_cell.length_a   1.000
_cell.length_b   1.000
_cell.length_c   1.000
_cell.angle_alpha   90.00
_cell.angle_beta   90.00
_cell.angle_gamma   90.00
#
_symmetry.space_group_name_H-M   'P 1'
#
loop_
_entity.id
_entity.type
_entity.pdbx_description
1 polymer ?
#
loop_
_entity_poly.entity_id
_entity_poly.type
_entity_poly.pdbx_seq_one_letter_code
_entity_poly.pdbx_strand_id
1 'polypeptide(L)'
;MSICAAAITLTGGLVAVAPHAAAAGPHYFDGDAVIPPGSTWYANASNEGDDADGDLIYAFSTKPLTSPGGDGAGLPEGVTRITGDELDLRNKCVELDGFTAVYRCPVVPSHSPIGINFRIAPDAPDSTTYFGYAFVPSGEDLAEGIKTAQTAGELTSITSGMGSLTVKTPAHAAMNKVEFETPDLNSGSSVHHRLRLQIADEGQLRVGIQSAAGQPTRAIDSRIKLSDIATSAGVDCAGTSLVCHVSPGEQTIDYTVTAASGLNAWRFETSTRYNIYSEEWPSLWDEFSAQSGFAMSGEPLRLNHRLLTHESTGKLQDYQGTGKAAAPFYHPRSGGSGWSTYNAVTKLSPVTEDLDYYGGAAAPAADLRGRGDAVGRDSTGHLWYYHRKFGGWPFSQRTPVGAGWQVYNVLTGGGDVNGDQYTDLLARDAAGVLWLYKGTGSASAPFTARTRIGGGWNTYNRLAGSADLTNDGKPDLLARDAAGVLWLYKGTGNASAPFTARTRIGGGWNTYNALSVVGDLTQDLKPDLVARDSAGVLWLYKGTGNASAPFTARTQVGGGWNAYNTIL
;
A
#
# COMPACT_ATOMS: atom_id res chain seq x y z
N MET A 1 23.17 -6.83 17.27
CA MET A 1 24.02 -6.35 18.36
C MET A 1 23.31 -6.63 19.67
N SER A 2 23.90 -7.56 20.36
CA SER A 2 23.85 -7.91 21.78
C SER A 2 22.64 -7.50 22.62
N ILE A 3 21.89 -8.52 22.99
CA ILE A 3 20.98 -8.50 24.14
C ILE A 3 21.74 -9.14 25.32
N CYS A 4 21.87 -8.40 26.40
CA CYS A 4 22.40 -8.90 27.67
C CYS A 4 21.40 -9.83 28.35
N ALA A 5 21.80 -11.06 28.56
CA ALA A 5 21.13 -11.99 29.48
C ALA A 5 21.73 -11.79 30.89
N ALA A 6 20.85 -11.51 31.87
CA ALA A 6 21.19 -11.53 33.27
C ALA A 6 21.03 -12.94 33.83
N ALA A 7 22.10 -13.54 34.27
CA ALA A 7 22.11 -14.82 34.95
C ALA A 7 21.74 -14.64 36.43
N ILE A 8 20.73 -15.35 36.90
CA ILE A 8 20.44 -15.55 38.32
C ILE A 8 20.94 -16.95 38.69
N THR A 9 21.99 -16.99 39.49
CA THR A 9 22.49 -18.21 40.12
C THR A 9 21.68 -18.50 41.38
N LEU A 10 21.00 -19.63 41.42
CA LEU A 10 20.50 -20.24 42.65
C LEU A 10 21.21 -21.57 42.90
N THR A 11 21.97 -21.60 43.96
CA THR A 11 22.60 -22.83 44.51
C THR A 11 21.61 -23.58 45.37
N GLY A 12 21.44 -24.88 45.14
CA GLY A 12 20.74 -25.76 46.08
C GLY A 12 20.35 -27.12 45.49
N GLY A 13 21.16 -28.14 45.77
CA GLY A 13 20.73 -29.52 45.94
C GLY A 13 20.52 -30.35 44.66
N LEU A 14 21.57 -31.10 44.26
CA LEU A 14 21.44 -32.20 43.31
C LEU A 14 20.57 -33.33 43.90
N VAL A 15 19.40 -33.54 43.27
CA VAL A 15 18.81 -34.88 43.15
C VAL A 15 18.90 -35.20 41.64
N ALA A 16 19.74 -36.14 41.30
CA ALA A 16 19.85 -36.66 39.95
C ALA A 16 18.56 -37.48 39.65
N VAL A 17 17.59 -36.83 39.05
CA VAL A 17 16.57 -37.52 38.28
C VAL A 17 17.14 -37.66 36.88
N ALA A 18 17.24 -38.89 36.41
CA ALA A 18 17.61 -39.17 35.02
C ALA A 18 16.78 -38.30 34.06
N PRO A 19 17.36 -37.69 33.04
CA PRO A 19 16.54 -36.98 32.05
C PRO A 19 15.68 -38.04 31.35
N HIS A 20 14.38 -38.04 31.61
CA HIS A 20 13.47 -38.54 30.62
C HIS A 20 13.67 -37.63 29.45
N ALA A 21 14.20 -38.17 28.34
CA ALA A 21 14.14 -37.53 27.06
C ALA A 21 12.68 -37.19 26.83
N ALA A 22 12.30 -35.94 26.91
CA ALA A 22 10.99 -35.50 26.52
C ALA A 22 10.86 -35.93 25.03
N ALA A 23 10.00 -36.91 24.78
CA ALA A 23 9.63 -37.27 23.46
C ALA A 23 9.08 -35.98 22.82
N ALA A 24 9.72 -35.49 21.78
CA ALA A 24 9.20 -34.38 21.02
C ALA A 24 7.88 -34.85 20.39
N GLY A 25 6.79 -34.41 20.93
CA GLY A 25 5.45 -34.64 20.37
C GLY A 25 5.12 -33.61 19.30
N PRO A 26 4.05 -33.82 18.55
CA PRO A 26 3.58 -32.82 17.60
C PRO A 26 3.28 -31.52 18.33
N HIS A 27 3.91 -30.46 17.87
CA HIS A 27 3.66 -29.11 18.32
C HIS A 27 2.53 -28.53 17.49
N TYR A 28 1.50 -27.93 18.16
CA TYR A 28 0.71 -26.90 17.68
C TYR A 28 -0.64 -27.13 17.24
N PHE A 29 -1.42 -26.29 17.69
CA PHE A 29 -2.74 -26.17 17.23
C PHE A 29 -3.21 -24.74 17.11
N ASP A 30 -3.85 -24.42 16.07
CA ASP A 30 -4.59 -23.18 15.93
C ASP A 30 -5.88 -23.24 16.73
N GLY A 31 -5.94 -22.46 17.81
CA GLY A 31 -7.03 -22.34 18.72
C GLY A 31 -8.45 -22.30 18.15
N ASP A 32 -9.17 -21.25 18.39
CA ASP A 32 -10.57 -21.13 18.04
C ASP A 32 -10.78 -20.68 16.59
N ALA A 33 -11.72 -21.30 15.88
CA ALA A 33 -12.11 -20.94 14.53
C ALA A 33 -13.59 -20.55 14.48
N VAL A 34 -13.93 -19.52 13.71
CA VAL A 34 -15.30 -19.14 13.39
C VAL A 34 -15.50 -19.24 11.89
N ILE A 35 -16.47 -20.03 11.45
CA ILE A 35 -16.72 -20.24 10.02
C ILE A 35 -18.21 -20.24 9.67
N PRO A 36 -18.60 -19.86 8.45
CA PRO A 36 -19.99 -19.91 8.02
C PRO A 36 -20.43 -21.32 7.63
N PRO A 37 -21.75 -21.62 7.64
CA PRO A 37 -22.31 -22.82 7.03
C PRO A 37 -21.89 -22.99 5.56
N GLY A 38 -21.78 -24.22 5.11
CA GLY A 38 -21.32 -24.57 3.77
C GLY A 38 -19.81 -24.64 3.61
N SER A 39 -19.04 -24.36 4.65
CA SER A 39 -17.59 -24.41 4.67
C SER A 39 -17.03 -25.79 5.01
N THR A 40 -15.71 -25.94 4.90
CA THR A 40 -14.95 -27.07 5.46
C THR A 40 -14.00 -26.55 6.53
N TRP A 41 -13.77 -27.34 7.55
CA TRP A 41 -12.84 -27.04 8.63
C TRP A 41 -11.86 -28.19 8.84
N TYR A 42 -10.64 -27.86 9.20
CA TYR A 42 -9.58 -28.82 9.45
C TYR A 42 -9.03 -28.66 10.86
N ALA A 43 -9.42 -29.59 11.75
CA ALA A 43 -8.79 -29.71 13.06
C ALA A 43 -7.44 -30.40 12.87
N ASN A 44 -6.33 -29.69 13.09
CA ASN A 44 -5.00 -30.23 12.84
C ASN A 44 -4.03 -29.96 14.00
N ALA A 45 -3.01 -30.80 14.07
CA ALA A 45 -1.80 -30.54 14.84
C ALA A 45 -0.59 -30.70 13.92
N SER A 46 0.36 -29.77 13.98
CA SER A 46 1.59 -29.88 13.21
C SER A 46 2.69 -30.58 14.01
N ASN A 47 3.45 -31.41 13.34
CA ASN A 47 4.65 -32.03 13.91
C ASN A 47 5.86 -31.20 13.45
N GLU A 48 6.31 -30.27 14.28
CA GLU A 48 7.54 -29.50 14.01
C GLU A 48 8.72 -30.17 14.69
N GLY A 49 9.35 -31.06 13.99
CA GLY A 49 10.63 -31.63 14.38
C GLY A 49 10.54 -33.00 15.03
N ASP A 50 11.29 -33.87 14.44
CA ASP A 50 11.73 -35.19 14.88
C ASP A 50 10.70 -36.31 15.00
N ASP A 51 11.08 -37.37 14.44
CA ASP A 51 10.76 -38.81 14.45
C ASP A 51 9.86 -39.36 15.59
N ALA A 52 8.93 -38.59 16.15
CA ALA A 52 8.01 -39.05 17.16
C ALA A 52 7.02 -40.05 16.53
N ASP A 53 7.10 -41.30 16.94
CA ASP A 53 6.16 -42.35 16.60
C ASP A 53 5.12 -42.49 17.71
N GLY A 54 3.85 -42.50 17.35
CA GLY A 54 2.76 -42.57 18.31
C GLY A 54 1.38 -42.30 17.71
N ASP A 55 0.45 -41.94 18.52
CA ASP A 55 -0.91 -41.65 18.14
C ASP A 55 -1.35 -40.27 18.63
N LEU A 56 -2.01 -39.53 17.79
CA LEU A 56 -2.67 -38.29 18.15
C LEU A 56 -4.16 -38.59 18.38
N ILE A 57 -4.62 -38.35 19.62
CA ILE A 57 -6.01 -38.54 19.99
C ILE A 57 -6.73 -37.21 19.94
N TYR A 58 -7.86 -37.15 19.23
CA TYR A 58 -8.79 -36.02 19.24
C TYR A 58 -10.09 -36.41 19.91
N ALA A 59 -10.64 -35.54 20.75
CA ALA A 59 -11.96 -35.67 21.32
C ALA A 59 -12.79 -34.43 21.03
N PHE A 60 -13.98 -34.59 20.49
CA PHE A 60 -14.88 -33.48 20.12
C PHE A 60 -16.13 -33.50 21.01
N SER A 61 -16.60 -32.30 21.35
CA SER A 61 -17.76 -32.12 22.23
C SER A 61 -18.56 -30.87 21.83
N THR A 62 -19.86 -30.92 22.05
CA THR A 62 -20.78 -29.77 21.95
C THR A 62 -20.81 -28.91 23.23
N LYS A 63 -20.04 -29.28 24.25
CA LYS A 63 -19.88 -28.54 25.50
C LYS A 63 -18.39 -28.40 25.85
N PRO A 64 -17.99 -27.39 26.60
CA PRO A 64 -16.61 -27.26 27.07
C PRO A 64 -16.08 -28.54 27.73
N LEU A 65 -14.84 -28.90 27.41
CA LEU A 65 -14.18 -30.13 27.90
C LEU A 65 -13.72 -29.96 29.36
N THR A 66 -14.61 -30.06 30.30
CA THR A 66 -14.33 -29.84 31.73
C THR A 66 -14.27 -31.12 32.57
N SER A 67 -14.63 -32.29 32.00
CA SER A 67 -14.66 -33.56 32.73
C SER A 67 -14.54 -34.78 31.81
N PRO A 68 -13.81 -35.84 32.19
CA PRO A 68 -13.69 -37.06 31.39
C PRO A 68 -15.06 -37.74 31.18
N GLY A 69 -15.34 -38.09 29.90
CA GLY A 69 -16.61 -38.75 29.55
C GLY A 69 -17.84 -37.86 29.69
N GLY A 70 -17.63 -36.53 29.63
CA GLY A 70 -18.65 -35.52 29.88
C GLY A 70 -19.86 -35.60 28.95
N ASP A 71 -20.99 -35.17 29.49
CA ASP A 71 -22.18 -34.85 28.70
C ASP A 71 -21.85 -33.91 27.56
N GLY A 72 -22.05 -34.33 26.32
CA GLY A 72 -21.83 -33.50 25.13
C GLY A 72 -20.82 -34.07 24.14
N ALA A 73 -20.24 -35.26 24.40
CA ALA A 73 -19.40 -35.92 23.38
C ALA A 73 -20.16 -36.07 22.06
N GLY A 74 -19.57 -35.54 20.98
CA GLY A 74 -20.18 -35.55 19.65
C GLY A 74 -19.89 -34.30 18.86
N LEU A 75 -20.42 -34.31 17.66
CA LEU A 75 -20.41 -33.16 16.74
C LEU A 75 -21.79 -32.51 16.73
N PRO A 76 -21.90 -31.20 16.61
CA PRO A 76 -23.19 -30.52 16.50
C PRO A 76 -23.90 -30.85 15.19
N GLU A 77 -25.19 -30.52 15.16
CA GLU A 77 -26.01 -30.69 13.96
C GLU A 77 -25.38 -29.96 12.75
N GLY A 78 -25.33 -30.65 11.62
CA GLY A 78 -24.74 -30.09 10.39
C GLY A 78 -23.21 -30.16 10.30
N VAL A 79 -22.48 -30.58 11.34
CA VAL A 79 -21.04 -30.81 11.31
C VAL A 79 -20.75 -32.30 11.13
N THR A 80 -20.10 -32.67 10.04
CA THR A 80 -19.79 -34.08 9.72
C THR A 80 -18.35 -34.26 9.31
N ARG A 81 -17.74 -35.36 9.77
CA ARG A 81 -16.40 -35.72 9.34
C ARG A 81 -16.38 -36.04 7.83
N ILE A 82 -15.35 -35.58 7.13
CA ILE A 82 -15.07 -35.96 5.74
C ILE A 82 -14.22 -37.22 5.78
N THR A 83 -14.68 -38.27 5.10
CA THR A 83 -13.97 -39.55 4.98
C THR A 83 -13.64 -39.82 3.52
N GLY A 84 -12.47 -40.44 3.27
CA GLY A 84 -12.04 -40.83 1.92
C GLY A 84 -11.45 -39.71 1.08
N ASP A 85 -11.27 -38.51 1.59
CA ASP A 85 -10.50 -37.47 0.93
C ASP A 85 -8.98 -37.71 1.07
N GLU A 86 -8.17 -36.89 0.40
CA GLU A 86 -6.71 -37.05 0.40
C GLU A 86 -6.11 -36.97 1.82
N LEU A 87 -6.64 -36.09 2.68
CA LEU A 87 -6.17 -35.90 4.05
C LEU A 87 -6.59 -37.07 4.95
N ASP A 88 -7.83 -37.55 4.83
CA ASP A 88 -8.30 -38.71 5.59
C ASP A 88 -7.52 -39.98 5.21
N LEU A 89 -7.29 -40.20 3.92
CA LEU A 89 -6.49 -41.32 3.42
C LEU A 89 -5.02 -41.26 3.87
N ARG A 90 -4.47 -40.06 3.99
CA ARG A 90 -3.11 -39.81 4.47
C ARG A 90 -2.98 -40.02 5.97
N ASN A 91 -3.87 -39.41 6.73
CA ASN A 91 -3.80 -39.36 8.21
C ASN A 91 -4.34 -40.65 8.85
N LYS A 92 -5.17 -41.41 8.15
CA LYS A 92 -5.75 -42.69 8.62
C LYS A 92 -6.39 -42.62 10.01
N CYS A 93 -7.03 -41.49 10.31
CA CYS A 93 -7.73 -41.32 11.58
C CYS A 93 -8.92 -42.28 11.65
N VAL A 94 -9.12 -42.95 12.76
CA VAL A 94 -10.25 -43.83 13.01
C VAL A 94 -10.98 -43.41 14.26
N GLU A 95 -12.31 -43.51 14.26
CA GLU A 95 -13.09 -43.33 15.47
C GLU A 95 -12.90 -44.54 16.39
N LEU A 96 -12.73 -44.30 17.69
CA LEU A 96 -12.45 -45.34 18.64
C LEU A 96 -13.74 -46.03 19.08
N ASP A 97 -13.73 -47.37 19.06
CA ASP A 97 -14.86 -48.19 19.52
C ASP A 97 -15.21 -47.90 21.00
N GLY A 98 -16.48 -47.69 21.23
CA GLY A 98 -16.99 -47.39 22.58
C GLY A 98 -16.92 -45.92 22.99
N PHE A 99 -16.46 -45.04 22.12
CA PHE A 99 -16.43 -43.60 22.31
C PHE A 99 -17.22 -42.89 21.21
N THR A 100 -17.76 -41.72 21.50
CA THR A 100 -18.44 -40.87 20.52
C THR A 100 -17.53 -39.69 20.19
N ALA A 101 -17.27 -39.50 18.91
CA ALA A 101 -16.43 -38.39 18.37
C ALA A 101 -15.03 -38.31 19.02
N VAL A 102 -14.46 -39.48 19.33
CA VAL A 102 -13.04 -39.61 19.73
C VAL A 102 -12.30 -40.36 18.65
N TYR A 103 -11.25 -39.76 18.16
CA TYR A 103 -10.51 -40.26 17.00
C TYR A 103 -9.04 -40.48 17.36
N ARG A 104 -8.49 -41.57 16.82
CA ARG A 104 -7.06 -41.88 16.84
C ARG A 104 -6.46 -41.66 15.48
N CYS A 105 -5.45 -40.84 15.38
CA CYS A 105 -4.69 -40.55 14.14
C CYS A 105 -3.24 -41.03 14.34
N PRO A 106 -2.77 -42.06 13.62
CA PRO A 106 -1.38 -42.46 13.69
C PRO A 106 -0.44 -41.34 13.25
N VAL A 107 0.52 -41.00 14.10
CA VAL A 107 1.57 -40.04 13.75
C VAL A 107 2.65 -40.77 13.00
N VAL A 108 2.92 -40.37 11.78
CA VAL A 108 3.99 -40.91 10.95
C VAL A 108 5.04 -39.83 10.78
N PRO A 109 6.33 -40.12 11.08
CA PRO A 109 7.41 -39.19 10.78
C PRO A 109 7.34 -38.70 9.34
N SER A 110 7.54 -37.42 9.09
CA SER A 110 7.41 -36.75 7.80
C SER A 110 5.98 -36.40 7.32
N HIS A 111 4.92 -36.73 8.04
CA HIS A 111 3.57 -36.27 7.70
C HIS A 111 3.13 -35.15 8.65
N SER A 112 3.15 -33.93 8.19
CA SER A 112 2.58 -32.76 8.87
C SER A 112 1.77 -31.95 7.87
N PRO A 113 0.63 -31.38 8.26
CA PRO A 113 -0.10 -31.53 9.52
C PRO A 113 -0.91 -32.83 9.61
N ILE A 114 -1.18 -33.28 10.84
CA ILE A 114 -2.03 -34.45 11.13
C ILE A 114 -3.36 -33.92 11.68
N GLY A 115 -4.48 -34.38 11.11
CA GLY A 115 -5.76 -33.90 11.59
C GLY A 115 -6.97 -34.46 10.84
N ILE A 116 -8.13 -33.92 11.14
CA ILE A 116 -9.43 -34.39 10.70
C ILE A 116 -10.17 -33.28 9.97
N ASN A 117 -10.68 -33.58 8.79
CA ASN A 117 -11.54 -32.67 8.03
C ASN A 117 -12.99 -32.81 8.40
N PHE A 118 -13.67 -31.69 8.51
CA PHE A 118 -15.11 -31.61 8.72
C PHE A 118 -15.76 -30.79 7.62
N ARG A 119 -16.98 -31.22 7.26
CA ARG A 119 -17.88 -30.46 6.39
C ARG A 119 -18.98 -29.85 7.26
N ILE A 120 -19.23 -28.58 7.05
CA ILE A 120 -20.34 -27.86 7.66
C ILE A 120 -21.45 -27.80 6.63
N ALA A 121 -22.62 -28.32 6.97
CA ALA A 121 -23.78 -28.27 6.07
C ALA A 121 -24.18 -26.81 5.76
N PRO A 122 -24.71 -26.51 4.57
CA PRO A 122 -25.14 -25.14 4.21
C PRO A 122 -26.27 -24.60 5.10
N ASP A 123 -27.01 -25.47 5.76
CA ASP A 123 -28.11 -25.19 6.68
C ASP A 123 -27.77 -25.46 8.14
N ALA A 124 -26.48 -25.68 8.45
CA ALA A 124 -26.04 -25.88 9.82
C ALA A 124 -26.41 -24.69 10.71
N PRO A 125 -27.03 -24.92 11.89
CA PRO A 125 -27.34 -23.84 12.82
C PRO A 125 -26.08 -23.30 13.51
N ASP A 126 -26.22 -22.14 14.17
CA ASP A 126 -25.19 -21.62 15.05
C ASP A 126 -24.86 -22.66 16.12
N SER A 127 -23.57 -22.96 16.27
CA SER A 127 -23.11 -24.00 17.17
C SER A 127 -21.62 -23.83 17.46
N THR A 128 -21.19 -24.38 18.60
CA THR A 128 -19.76 -24.46 18.92
C THR A 128 -19.39 -25.92 19.18
N THR A 129 -18.30 -26.34 18.54
CA THR A 129 -17.65 -27.63 18.75
C THR A 129 -16.38 -27.39 19.54
N TYR A 130 -16.27 -27.91 20.70
CA TYR A 130 -15.03 -27.94 21.48
C TYR A 130 -14.24 -29.18 21.12
N PHE A 131 -12.94 -29.09 21.05
CA PHE A 131 -12.11 -30.27 20.88
C PHE A 131 -10.86 -30.19 21.76
N GLY A 132 -10.40 -31.33 22.17
CA GLY A 132 -9.11 -31.51 22.81
C GLY A 132 -8.29 -32.51 22.03
N TYR A 133 -7.00 -32.43 22.16
CA TYR A 133 -6.09 -33.42 21.60
C TYR A 133 -5.00 -33.81 22.61
N ALA A 134 -4.48 -35.02 22.46
CA ALA A 134 -3.34 -35.52 23.21
C ALA A 134 -2.46 -36.39 22.30
N PHE A 135 -1.16 -36.23 22.37
CA PHE A 135 -0.21 -37.14 21.76
C PHE A 135 0.15 -38.27 22.72
N VAL A 136 0.05 -39.50 22.23
CA VAL A 136 0.39 -40.70 22.96
C VAL A 136 1.57 -41.38 22.29
N PRO A 137 2.77 -41.38 22.87
CA PRO A 137 3.94 -42.06 22.31
C PRO A 137 3.67 -43.56 22.13
N SER A 138 4.34 -44.16 21.13
CA SER A 138 4.25 -45.62 20.89
C SER A 138 4.59 -46.42 22.14
N GLY A 139 3.68 -47.31 22.55
CA GLY A 139 3.82 -48.15 23.72
C GLY A 139 3.25 -47.59 25.03
N GLU A 140 2.75 -46.36 25.00
CA GLU A 140 2.02 -45.76 26.14
C GLU A 140 0.53 -46.14 26.12
N ASP A 141 -0.15 -45.90 27.24
CA ASP A 141 -1.58 -46.28 27.41
C ASP A 141 -2.50 -45.26 26.69
N LEU A 142 -3.22 -45.72 25.69
CA LEU A 142 -4.23 -44.93 24.98
C LEU A 142 -5.32 -44.40 25.91
N ALA A 143 -5.67 -45.11 27.00
CA ALA A 143 -6.72 -44.66 27.92
C ALA A 143 -6.37 -43.33 28.60
N GLU A 144 -5.10 -43.10 28.93
CA GLU A 144 -4.67 -41.82 29.51
C GLU A 144 -4.68 -40.70 28.44
N GLY A 145 -4.29 -40.97 27.19
CA GLY A 145 -4.40 -40.04 26.11
C GLY A 145 -5.84 -39.64 25.78
N ILE A 146 -6.76 -40.58 25.77
CA ILE A 146 -8.20 -40.32 25.59
C ILE A 146 -8.72 -39.43 26.71
N LYS A 147 -8.41 -39.76 27.97
CA LYS A 147 -8.80 -38.97 29.13
C LYS A 147 -8.24 -37.55 29.04
N THR A 148 -6.98 -37.40 28.66
CA THR A 148 -6.33 -36.10 28.49
C THR A 148 -7.00 -35.27 27.37
N ALA A 149 -7.28 -35.85 26.22
CA ALA A 149 -7.99 -35.17 25.13
C ALA A 149 -9.41 -34.75 25.53
N GLN A 150 -10.11 -35.57 26.35
CA GLN A 150 -11.46 -35.26 26.83
C GLN A 150 -11.51 -34.24 27.97
N THR A 151 -10.40 -33.97 28.62
CA THR A 151 -10.32 -33.08 29.80
C THR A 151 -9.29 -31.99 29.63
N ALA A 152 -8.81 -31.77 28.43
CA ALA A 152 -7.80 -30.76 28.14
C ALA A 152 -8.28 -29.38 28.65
N GLY A 153 -7.77 -28.99 29.81
CA GLY A 153 -7.84 -27.64 30.32
C GLY A 153 -6.82 -26.77 29.60
N GLU A 154 -6.58 -25.55 30.05
CA GLU A 154 -5.57 -24.66 29.47
C GLU A 154 -4.28 -25.40 29.09
N LEU A 155 -3.68 -25.04 27.97
CA LEU A 155 -2.42 -25.59 27.44
C LEU A 155 -1.35 -25.71 28.52
N THR A 156 -1.24 -26.91 29.08
CA THR A 156 -0.31 -27.19 30.19
C THR A 156 0.93 -27.92 29.72
N SER A 157 0.92 -28.47 28.50
CA SER A 157 2.08 -29.17 27.93
C SER A 157 2.06 -29.11 26.38
N ILE A 158 3.23 -29.31 25.78
CA ILE A 158 3.42 -29.41 24.33
C ILE A 158 2.79 -30.68 23.70
N THR A 159 2.30 -31.58 24.50
CA THR A 159 1.75 -32.87 24.06
C THR A 159 0.22 -32.93 24.10
N SER A 160 -0.44 -31.91 24.59
CA SER A 160 -1.90 -31.80 24.60
C SER A 160 -2.37 -30.38 24.48
N GLY A 161 -3.58 -30.19 24.01
CA GLY A 161 -4.19 -28.87 23.88
C GLY A 161 -5.68 -28.95 23.58
N MET A 162 -6.29 -27.78 23.41
CA MET A 162 -7.72 -27.66 23.13
C MET A 162 -7.98 -26.48 22.16
N GLY A 163 -9.17 -26.50 21.58
CA GLY A 163 -9.66 -25.41 20.74
C GLY A 163 -11.17 -25.53 20.53
N SER A 164 -11.71 -24.61 19.78
CA SER A 164 -13.11 -24.63 19.39
C SER A 164 -13.34 -24.28 17.93
N LEU A 165 -14.41 -24.84 17.36
CA LEU A 165 -14.99 -24.43 16.11
C LEU A 165 -16.37 -23.83 16.37
N THR A 166 -16.56 -22.59 16.01
CA THR A 166 -17.86 -21.95 16.08
C THR A 166 -18.43 -21.77 14.67
N VAL A 167 -19.61 -22.32 14.43
CA VAL A 167 -20.38 -22.11 13.21
C VAL A 167 -21.31 -20.92 13.45
N LYS A 168 -21.23 -19.89 12.57
CA LYS A 168 -22.06 -18.70 12.63
C LYS A 168 -22.84 -18.54 11.33
N THR A 169 -24.15 -18.45 11.45
CA THR A 169 -25.02 -18.22 10.29
C THR A 169 -24.90 -16.79 9.78
N PRO A 170 -25.20 -16.55 8.48
CA PRO A 170 -25.26 -15.19 7.95
C PRO A 170 -26.28 -14.31 8.68
N ALA A 171 -27.34 -14.89 9.22
CA ALA A 171 -28.33 -14.17 10.03
C ALA A 171 -27.73 -13.67 11.35
N HIS A 172 -26.89 -14.48 12.00
CA HIS A 172 -26.16 -14.08 13.18
C HIS A 172 -25.12 -13.01 12.88
N ALA A 173 -24.31 -13.22 11.83
CA ALA A 173 -23.32 -12.22 11.38
C ALA A 173 -23.97 -10.87 11.05
N ALA A 174 -25.17 -10.87 10.48
CA ALA A 174 -25.94 -9.65 10.18
C ALA A 174 -26.44 -8.90 11.43
N MET A 175 -26.34 -9.50 12.62
CA MET A 175 -26.62 -8.81 13.88
C MET A 175 -25.51 -7.83 14.27
N ASN A 176 -24.27 -8.06 13.78
CA ASN A 176 -23.15 -7.15 14.00
C ASN A 176 -23.25 -5.97 13.03
N LYS A 177 -23.32 -4.75 13.55
CA LYS A 177 -23.52 -3.52 12.78
C LYS A 177 -22.68 -2.39 13.32
N VAL A 178 -22.26 -1.50 12.40
CA VAL A 178 -21.67 -0.22 12.75
C VAL A 178 -22.37 0.91 12.00
N GLU A 179 -22.75 1.94 12.72
CA GLU A 179 -23.26 3.19 12.19
C GLU A 179 -22.25 4.29 12.41
N PHE A 180 -22.06 5.13 11.40
CA PHE A 180 -21.03 6.16 11.38
C PHE A 180 -21.68 7.55 11.48
N GLU A 181 -21.27 8.30 12.49
CA GLU A 181 -21.50 9.75 12.56
C GLU A 181 -20.15 10.43 12.31
N THR A 182 -19.82 10.65 11.03
CA THR A 182 -18.53 11.18 10.58
C THR A 182 -18.73 12.47 9.78
N PRO A 183 -19.02 13.60 10.46
CA PRO A 183 -19.21 14.88 9.78
C PRO A 183 -17.96 15.35 9.05
N ASP A 184 -18.16 16.18 8.05
CA ASP A 184 -17.09 16.82 7.29
C ASP A 184 -16.20 17.72 8.16
N LEU A 185 -14.96 17.85 7.74
CA LEU A 185 -13.90 18.52 8.48
C LEU A 185 -13.34 19.70 7.69
N ASN A 186 -12.92 20.76 8.35
CA ASN A 186 -12.19 21.85 7.74
C ASN A 186 -10.68 21.70 7.97
N SER A 187 -9.89 22.11 6.99
CA SER A 187 -8.43 22.17 7.14
C SER A 187 -8.02 23.02 8.34
N GLY A 188 -7.14 22.50 9.17
CA GLY A 188 -6.68 23.17 10.39
C GLY A 188 -7.69 23.17 11.53
N SER A 189 -8.76 22.38 11.47
CA SER A 189 -9.77 22.26 12.51
C SER A 189 -9.85 20.85 13.08
N SER A 190 -10.68 20.70 14.10
CA SER A 190 -11.03 19.41 14.70
C SER A 190 -12.54 19.20 14.62
N VAL A 191 -12.95 17.95 14.47
CA VAL A 191 -14.35 17.54 14.47
C VAL A 191 -14.52 16.27 15.28
N HIS A 192 -15.67 16.12 15.90
CA HIS A 192 -16.03 14.96 16.67
C HIS A 192 -16.71 13.92 15.79
N HIS A 193 -16.20 12.69 15.82
CA HIS A 193 -16.76 11.53 15.16
C HIS A 193 -17.29 10.53 16.19
N ARG A 194 -18.33 9.80 15.84
CA ARG A 194 -18.90 8.74 16.65
C ARG A 194 -19.16 7.49 15.82
N LEU A 195 -18.87 6.35 16.39
CA LEU A 195 -19.32 5.05 15.92
C LEU A 195 -20.35 4.49 16.89
N ARG A 196 -21.48 4.02 16.39
CA ARG A 196 -22.47 3.24 17.13
C ARG A 196 -22.36 1.80 16.65
N LEU A 197 -22.16 0.91 17.60
CA LEU A 197 -21.94 -0.50 17.35
C LEU A 197 -23.10 -1.29 17.94
N GLN A 198 -23.60 -2.25 17.18
CA GLN A 198 -24.46 -3.32 17.71
C GLN A 198 -23.69 -4.62 17.50
N ILE A 199 -23.25 -5.26 18.57
CA ILE A 199 -22.35 -6.39 18.55
C ILE A 199 -23.03 -7.58 19.19
N ALA A 200 -23.09 -8.69 18.48
CA ALA A 200 -23.65 -9.94 18.96
C ALA A 200 -22.61 -10.81 19.69
N ASP A 201 -21.36 -10.77 19.22
CA ASP A 201 -20.26 -11.57 19.73
C ASP A 201 -19.11 -10.68 20.17
N GLU A 202 -18.41 -11.10 21.22
CA GLU A 202 -17.18 -10.47 21.69
C GLU A 202 -16.10 -10.53 20.62
N GLY A 203 -15.36 -9.43 20.42
CA GLY A 203 -14.37 -9.39 19.36
C GLY A 203 -13.47 -8.15 19.37
N GLN A 204 -12.62 -8.07 18.37
CA GLN A 204 -11.71 -6.95 18.14
C GLN A 204 -12.21 -6.08 16.99
N LEU A 205 -12.46 -4.81 17.28
CA LEU A 205 -12.72 -3.77 16.28
C LEU A 205 -11.43 -3.00 15.98
N ARG A 206 -11.11 -2.88 14.71
CA ARG A 206 -10.08 -1.97 14.23
C ARG A 206 -10.74 -0.85 13.46
N VAL A 207 -10.45 0.39 13.84
CA VAL A 207 -10.93 1.59 13.15
C VAL A 207 -9.73 2.31 12.55
N GLY A 208 -9.78 2.55 11.27
CA GLY A 208 -8.75 3.28 10.53
C GLY A 208 -9.33 4.46 9.79
N ILE A 209 -8.55 5.53 9.66
CA ILE A 209 -8.86 6.63 8.76
C ILE A 209 -7.84 6.58 7.63
N GLN A 210 -8.33 6.55 6.42
CA GLN A 210 -7.51 6.50 5.22
C GLN A 210 -8.04 7.45 4.15
N SER A 211 -7.22 7.80 3.18
CA SER A 211 -7.69 8.54 2.01
C SER A 211 -8.64 7.67 1.19
N ALA A 212 -9.72 8.24 0.69
CA ALA A 212 -10.65 7.55 -0.17
C ALA A 212 -9.97 7.03 -1.45
N ALA A 213 -10.52 5.98 -2.05
CA ALA A 213 -9.96 5.35 -3.24
C ALA A 213 -9.68 6.36 -4.37
N GLY A 214 -8.51 6.27 -4.97
CA GLY A 214 -8.05 7.17 -6.04
C GLY A 214 -7.38 8.47 -5.55
N GLN A 215 -7.12 8.59 -4.26
CA GLN A 215 -6.40 9.72 -3.67
C GLN A 215 -5.04 9.29 -3.07
N PRO A 216 -4.01 10.15 -3.06
CA PRO A 216 -2.70 9.84 -2.48
C PRO A 216 -2.80 9.68 -0.96
N THR A 217 -2.25 8.60 -0.41
CA THR A 217 -2.64 8.14 0.92
C THR A 217 -1.79 8.60 2.09
N ARG A 218 -0.51 8.32 2.13
CA ARG A 218 0.19 8.29 3.43
C ARG A 218 0.79 9.59 3.95
N ALA A 219 1.20 10.50 3.09
CA ALA A 219 1.73 11.80 3.56
C ALA A 219 0.62 12.66 4.20
N ILE A 220 -0.61 12.39 3.81
CA ILE A 220 -1.81 13.05 4.34
C ILE A 220 -2.22 12.43 5.66
N ASP A 221 -2.20 11.09 5.75
CA ASP A 221 -2.56 10.34 6.96
C ASP A 221 -1.73 10.80 8.18
N SER A 222 -0.45 11.14 7.98
CA SER A 222 0.38 11.70 9.06
C SER A 222 -0.06 13.08 9.56
N ARG A 223 -0.88 13.80 8.80
CA ARG A 223 -1.43 15.12 9.14
C ARG A 223 -2.84 15.05 9.71
N ILE A 224 -3.44 13.85 9.74
CA ILE A 224 -4.68 13.57 10.46
C ILE A 224 -4.30 12.96 11.80
N LYS A 225 -4.82 13.51 12.88
CA LYS A 225 -4.60 13.01 14.23
C LYS A 225 -5.92 12.62 14.86
N LEU A 226 -5.88 11.51 15.57
CA LEU A 226 -6.98 11.07 16.42
C LEU A 226 -6.65 11.42 17.88
N SER A 227 -7.62 11.94 18.60
CA SER A 227 -7.52 12.27 20.03
C SER A 227 -8.87 12.09 20.72
N ASP A 228 -8.88 12.29 22.03
CA ASP A 228 -10.07 12.33 22.86
C ASP A 228 -10.96 11.09 22.67
N ILE A 229 -10.31 9.90 22.62
CA ILE A 229 -11.02 8.63 22.46
C ILE A 229 -11.79 8.36 23.76
N ALA A 230 -13.11 8.25 23.64
CA ALA A 230 -14.01 7.91 24.72
C ALA A 230 -14.90 6.75 24.27
N THR A 231 -15.10 5.76 25.15
CA THR A 231 -15.79 4.52 24.84
C THR A 231 -16.89 4.23 25.87
N SER A 232 -17.91 3.49 25.45
CA SER A 232 -18.87 2.88 26.40
C SER A 232 -18.20 1.78 27.23
N ALA A 233 -18.86 1.35 28.30
CA ALA A 233 -18.30 0.41 29.28
C ALA A 233 -17.89 -0.96 28.70
N GLY A 234 -18.44 -1.36 27.57
CA GLY A 234 -18.11 -2.64 26.90
C GLY A 234 -17.03 -2.52 25.82
N VAL A 235 -16.31 -1.40 25.77
CA VAL A 235 -15.26 -1.17 24.77
C VAL A 235 -13.98 -0.73 25.46
N ASP A 236 -12.90 -1.44 25.18
CA ASP A 236 -11.55 -1.11 25.64
C ASP A 236 -10.61 -0.93 24.43
N CYS A 237 -10.05 0.27 24.26
CA CYS A 237 -9.17 0.59 23.15
C CYS A 237 -7.73 0.78 23.60
N ALA A 238 -6.78 0.17 22.91
CA ALA A 238 -5.36 0.25 23.23
C ALA A 238 -4.77 1.63 22.87
N GLY A 239 -4.47 2.44 23.85
CA GLY A 239 -3.70 3.70 23.72
C GLY A 239 -4.33 4.72 22.76
N THR A 240 -3.53 5.21 21.82
CA THR A 240 -3.95 6.18 20.78
C THR A 240 -4.39 5.51 19.47
N SER A 241 -4.35 4.19 19.38
CA SER A 241 -4.84 3.44 18.24
C SER A 241 -6.27 2.97 18.50
N LEU A 242 -7.13 3.11 17.50
CA LEU A 242 -8.50 2.59 17.57
C LEU A 242 -8.51 1.07 17.24
N VAL A 243 -7.76 0.31 18.03
CA VAL A 243 -7.85 -1.16 18.10
C VAL A 243 -8.51 -1.48 19.43
N CYS A 244 -9.74 -1.90 19.38
CA CYS A 244 -10.59 -1.99 20.55
C CYS A 244 -11.11 -3.41 20.76
N HIS A 245 -11.08 -3.87 21.98
CA HIS A 245 -11.86 -5.03 22.42
C HIS A 245 -13.29 -4.57 22.63
N VAL A 246 -14.27 -5.30 22.08
CA VAL A 246 -15.68 -4.92 22.12
C VAL A 246 -16.51 -6.09 22.63
N SER A 247 -17.23 -5.86 23.72
CA SER A 247 -18.19 -6.83 24.29
C SER A 247 -19.54 -6.77 23.58
N PRO A 248 -20.33 -7.85 23.62
CA PRO A 248 -21.68 -7.87 23.05
C PRO A 248 -22.59 -6.77 23.61
N GLY A 249 -23.48 -6.28 22.77
CA GLY A 249 -24.46 -5.25 23.09
C GLY A 249 -24.36 -4.01 22.23
N GLU A 250 -25.07 -2.95 22.64
CA GLU A 250 -24.96 -1.62 22.02
C GLU A 250 -23.78 -0.86 22.62
N GLN A 251 -22.85 -0.47 21.77
CA GLN A 251 -21.60 0.16 22.17
C GLN A 251 -21.37 1.46 21.41
N THR A 252 -20.54 2.35 21.95
CA THR A 252 -20.15 3.60 21.27
C THR A 252 -18.64 3.84 21.38
N ILE A 253 -18.08 4.40 20.31
CA ILE A 253 -16.72 4.92 20.29
C ILE A 253 -16.78 6.35 19.78
N ASP A 254 -16.38 7.28 20.61
CA ASP A 254 -16.26 8.69 20.30
C ASP A 254 -14.78 9.06 20.14
N TYR A 255 -14.44 9.87 19.14
CA TYR A 255 -13.08 10.36 18.95
C TYR A 255 -13.06 11.68 18.20
N THR A 256 -12.01 12.45 18.42
CA THR A 256 -11.78 13.71 17.72
C THR A 256 -10.80 13.49 16.56
N VAL A 257 -11.21 13.91 15.36
CA VAL A 257 -10.35 13.95 14.17
C VAL A 257 -9.84 15.37 14.00
N THR A 258 -8.53 15.55 14.02
CA THR A 258 -7.88 16.85 13.81
C THR A 258 -7.08 16.82 12.52
N ALA A 259 -7.34 17.78 11.63
CA ALA A 259 -6.58 17.98 10.42
C ALA A 259 -5.55 19.10 10.58
N ALA A 260 -4.32 18.89 10.11
CA ALA A 260 -3.35 19.96 10.01
C ALA A 260 -3.83 21.05 9.03
N SER A 261 -3.40 22.28 9.22
CA SER A 261 -3.62 23.37 8.26
C SER A 261 -2.94 23.07 6.92
N GLY A 262 -3.56 23.46 5.80
CA GLY A 262 -3.04 23.24 4.46
C GLY A 262 -3.43 21.89 3.83
N LEU A 263 -4.23 21.07 4.49
CA LEU A 263 -4.94 19.94 3.88
C LEU A 263 -6.25 20.45 3.29
N ASN A 264 -6.60 19.97 2.11
CA ASN A 264 -7.90 20.35 1.56
C ASN A 264 -8.40 19.47 0.44
N ALA A 265 -9.68 19.63 0.12
CA ALA A 265 -10.38 19.03 -1.00
C ALA A 265 -10.22 17.50 -1.11
N TRP A 266 -9.91 16.82 0.00
CA TRP A 266 -9.74 15.39 0.07
C TRP A 266 -10.97 14.73 0.65
N ARG A 267 -11.22 13.55 0.18
CA ARG A 267 -12.17 12.64 0.83
C ARG A 267 -11.38 11.61 1.62
N PHE A 268 -11.80 11.43 2.84
CA PHE A 268 -11.32 10.37 3.72
C PHE A 268 -12.41 9.35 3.94
N GLU A 269 -12.00 8.17 4.31
CA GLU A 269 -12.89 7.09 4.71
C GLU A 269 -12.49 6.63 6.11
N THR A 270 -13.46 6.60 7.02
CA THR A 270 -13.35 5.82 8.23
C THR A 270 -13.72 4.40 7.88
N SER A 271 -12.80 3.49 8.01
CA SER A 271 -13.00 2.06 7.79
C SER A 271 -13.00 1.33 9.12
N THR A 272 -13.88 0.35 9.25
CA THR A 272 -13.89 -0.55 10.39
C THR A 272 -13.74 -1.98 9.91
N ARG A 273 -13.00 -2.76 10.69
CA ARG A 273 -12.87 -4.20 10.52
C ARG A 273 -13.11 -4.84 11.87
N TYR A 274 -14.08 -5.74 11.95
CA TYR A 274 -14.43 -6.45 13.15
C TYR A 274 -14.13 -7.94 12.99
N ASN A 275 -13.37 -8.48 13.94
CA ASN A 275 -13.07 -9.91 14.02
C ASN A 275 -13.57 -10.43 15.36
N ILE A 276 -14.31 -11.53 15.34
CA ILE A 276 -14.65 -12.26 16.56
C ILE A 276 -13.35 -12.80 17.17
N TYR A 277 -13.25 -12.71 18.47
CA TYR A 277 -12.01 -12.94 19.20
C TYR A 277 -11.69 -14.41 19.42
N SER A 278 -10.41 -14.78 19.22
CA SER A 278 -9.74 -15.78 20.03
C SER A 278 -8.53 -15.12 20.69
N GLU A 279 -8.28 -15.41 21.96
CA GLU A 279 -7.28 -14.67 22.76
C GLU A 279 -5.84 -14.78 22.23
N GLU A 280 -5.48 -15.76 21.42
CA GLU A 280 -4.12 -15.98 20.93
C GLU A 280 -3.87 -15.59 19.46
N TRP A 281 -4.89 -15.67 18.59
CA TRP A 281 -4.76 -15.32 17.18
C TRP A 281 -6.04 -14.69 16.65
N PRO A 282 -5.99 -13.50 16.05
CA PRO A 282 -7.17 -12.96 15.39
C PRO A 282 -7.58 -13.96 14.30
N SER A 283 -8.80 -14.49 14.38
CA SER A 283 -9.32 -15.34 13.32
C SER A 283 -9.14 -14.62 11.99
N LEU A 284 -8.66 -15.32 10.98
CA LEU A 284 -8.42 -14.76 9.63
C LEU A 284 -9.71 -14.32 8.92
N TRP A 285 -10.85 -14.39 9.59
CA TRP A 285 -12.16 -14.10 9.05
C TRP A 285 -12.64 -12.75 9.57
N ASP A 286 -12.70 -11.78 8.65
CA ASP A 286 -13.43 -10.54 8.88
C ASP A 286 -14.91 -10.87 8.97
N GLU A 287 -15.48 -10.73 10.13
CA GLU A 287 -16.91 -10.95 10.26
C GLU A 287 -17.71 -9.85 9.59
N PHE A 288 -17.27 -8.62 9.73
CA PHE A 288 -17.75 -7.53 8.89
C PHE A 288 -16.71 -6.43 8.71
N SER A 289 -16.82 -5.76 7.57
CA SER A 289 -16.11 -4.52 7.28
C SER A 289 -17.11 -3.47 6.85
N ALA A 290 -16.97 -2.28 7.37
CA ALA A 290 -17.81 -1.15 6.98
C ALA A 290 -16.99 0.11 6.85
N GLN A 291 -17.44 1.05 6.03
CA GLN A 291 -16.76 2.32 5.81
C GLN A 291 -17.74 3.46 5.61
N SER A 292 -17.34 4.65 6.03
CA SER A 292 -18.07 5.88 5.81
C SER A 292 -17.11 6.98 5.39
N GLY A 293 -17.47 7.69 4.32
CA GLY A 293 -16.67 8.79 3.81
C GLY A 293 -17.00 10.11 4.50
N PHE A 294 -15.98 10.95 4.69
CA PHE A 294 -16.15 12.36 5.03
C PHE A 294 -15.25 13.22 4.15
N ALA A 295 -15.68 14.44 3.87
CA ALA A 295 -14.91 15.38 3.07
C ALA A 295 -14.12 16.34 3.97
N MET A 296 -12.97 16.76 3.47
CA MET A 296 -12.23 17.87 4.05
C MET A 296 -12.34 19.09 3.14
N SER A 297 -12.90 20.16 3.64
CA SER A 297 -12.93 21.46 2.97
C SER A 297 -11.73 22.31 3.40
N GLY A 298 -11.31 23.24 2.56
CA GLY A 298 -10.20 24.14 2.83
C GLY A 298 -9.34 24.40 1.59
N GLU A 299 -8.12 24.89 1.79
CA GLU A 299 -7.17 25.15 0.71
C GLU A 299 -6.70 23.83 0.05
N PRO A 300 -6.47 23.77 -1.29
CA PRO A 300 -5.98 22.58 -1.97
C PRO A 300 -4.71 22.01 -1.35
N LEU A 301 -4.57 20.70 -1.33
CA LEU A 301 -3.33 20.05 -0.93
C LEU A 301 -2.20 20.58 -1.79
N ARG A 302 -1.20 21.15 -1.14
CA ARG A 302 -0.03 21.70 -1.81
C ARG A 302 1.02 20.61 -1.91
N LEU A 303 1.04 19.94 -3.07
CA LEU A 303 1.99 18.89 -3.36
C LEU A 303 3.38 19.48 -3.59
N ASN A 304 4.41 18.86 -3.04
CA ASN A 304 5.77 19.26 -3.32
C ASN A 304 6.23 18.72 -4.68
N HIS A 305 6.61 19.59 -5.58
CA HIS A 305 7.16 19.20 -6.86
C HIS A 305 8.68 19.01 -6.78
N ARG A 306 9.24 18.28 -7.73
CA ARG A 306 10.65 17.89 -7.75
C ARG A 306 11.36 18.33 -9.02
N LEU A 307 12.62 18.72 -8.86
CA LEU A 307 13.55 18.99 -9.95
C LEU A 307 14.58 17.86 -10.03
N LEU A 308 14.68 17.22 -11.18
CA LEU A 308 15.74 16.27 -11.47
C LEU A 308 16.88 16.97 -12.19
N THR A 309 18.11 16.63 -11.83
CA THR A 309 19.30 17.16 -12.50
C THR A 309 20.27 16.05 -12.83
N HIS A 310 20.98 16.19 -13.95
CA HIS A 310 21.94 15.22 -14.41
C HIS A 310 23.34 15.84 -14.47
N GLU A 311 24.29 15.26 -13.71
CA GLU A 311 25.70 15.68 -13.69
C GLU A 311 26.47 15.10 -14.88
N SER A 312 27.60 15.75 -15.25
CA SER A 312 28.55 15.22 -16.24
C SER A 312 29.14 13.86 -15.85
N THR A 313 29.21 13.57 -14.55
CA THR A 313 29.66 12.29 -13.98
C THR A 313 28.65 11.15 -14.20
N GLY A 314 27.47 11.45 -14.72
CA GLY A 314 26.38 10.48 -14.87
C GLY A 314 25.56 10.25 -13.62
N LYS A 315 25.70 11.09 -12.61
CA LYS A 315 24.81 11.06 -11.44
C LYS A 315 23.53 11.82 -11.72
N LEU A 316 22.43 11.26 -11.33
CA LEU A 316 21.15 11.95 -11.25
C LEU A 316 20.96 12.45 -9.81
N GLN A 317 20.52 13.69 -9.66
CA GLN A 317 20.16 14.29 -8.38
C GLN A 317 18.68 14.64 -8.39
N ASP A 318 18.01 14.40 -7.28
CA ASP A 318 16.59 14.65 -7.08
C ASP A 318 16.41 15.71 -5.98
N TYR A 319 15.96 16.89 -6.38
CA TYR A 319 15.69 18.02 -5.51
C TYR A 319 14.20 18.10 -5.18
N GLN A 320 13.88 17.86 -3.95
CA GLN A 320 12.52 17.99 -3.42
C GLN A 320 12.18 19.46 -3.20
N GLY A 321 10.99 19.87 -3.62
CA GLY A 321 10.46 21.21 -3.37
C GLY A 321 10.12 21.45 -1.90
N THR A 322 10.35 22.67 -1.44
CA THR A 322 10.04 23.11 -0.05
C THR A 322 8.69 23.83 0.05
N GLY A 323 8.09 24.20 -1.07
CA GLY A 323 6.95 25.11 -1.11
C GLY A 323 7.26 26.57 -0.86
N LYS A 324 8.53 26.95 -0.76
CA LYS A 324 8.96 28.33 -0.46
C LYS A 324 9.80 28.91 -1.61
N ALA A 325 9.33 30.00 -2.20
CA ALA A 325 10.04 30.66 -3.31
C ALA A 325 11.47 31.09 -2.96
N ALA A 326 11.73 31.52 -1.73
CA ALA A 326 13.05 32.00 -1.29
C ALA A 326 14.09 30.86 -1.12
N ALA A 327 13.65 29.62 -0.88
CA ALA A 327 14.49 28.44 -0.75
C ALA A 327 13.71 27.23 -1.32
N PRO A 328 13.55 27.14 -2.66
CA PRO A 328 12.57 26.24 -3.26
C PRO A 328 12.94 24.76 -3.16
N PHE A 329 14.17 24.42 -2.79
CA PHE A 329 14.64 23.04 -2.75
C PHE A 329 15.27 22.67 -1.42
N TYR A 330 15.01 21.42 -0.98
CA TYR A 330 15.81 20.73 0.03
C TYR A 330 17.14 20.27 -0.55
N HIS A 331 18.04 19.75 0.31
CA HIS A 331 19.25 19.10 -0.14
C HIS A 331 18.91 17.94 -1.09
N PRO A 332 19.68 17.78 -2.20
CA PRO A 332 19.40 16.76 -3.17
C PRO A 332 19.61 15.36 -2.61
N ARG A 333 18.77 14.43 -3.06
CA ARG A 333 18.96 13.01 -2.88
C ARG A 333 19.61 12.42 -4.11
N SER A 334 20.44 11.38 -3.93
CA SER A 334 21.01 10.68 -5.07
C SER A 334 19.91 9.97 -5.86
N GLY A 335 19.75 10.30 -7.12
CA GLY A 335 18.87 9.67 -8.08
C GLY A 335 19.56 8.59 -8.93
N GLY A 336 20.76 8.16 -8.56
CA GLY A 336 21.53 7.11 -9.19
C GLY A 336 22.66 7.54 -10.12
N SER A 337 23.33 6.56 -10.69
CA SER A 337 24.45 6.75 -11.60
C SER A 337 24.21 6.03 -12.94
N GLY A 338 25.15 6.23 -13.89
CA GLY A 338 25.07 5.61 -15.22
C GLY A 338 24.32 6.45 -16.27
N TRP A 339 23.85 7.64 -15.91
CA TRP A 339 23.10 8.50 -16.83
C TRP A 339 23.98 9.20 -17.88
N SER A 340 25.31 9.17 -17.75
CA SER A 340 26.27 9.63 -18.78
C SER A 340 26.15 8.88 -20.12
N THR A 341 25.50 7.72 -20.11
CA THR A 341 25.19 6.95 -21.33
C THR A 341 24.25 7.71 -22.27
N TYR A 342 23.47 8.67 -21.74
CA TYR A 342 22.43 9.37 -22.51
C TYR A 342 22.89 10.74 -22.99
N ASN A 343 22.66 11.01 -24.26
CA ASN A 343 22.87 12.32 -24.88
C ASN A 343 21.63 13.22 -24.85
N ALA A 344 20.48 12.68 -24.49
CA ALA A 344 19.26 13.41 -24.22
C ALA A 344 18.48 12.70 -23.11
N VAL A 345 18.01 13.45 -22.12
CA VAL A 345 17.13 12.98 -21.04
C VAL A 345 16.01 13.99 -20.88
N THR A 346 14.79 13.54 -20.71
CA THR A 346 13.65 14.42 -20.41
C THR A 346 12.61 13.69 -19.55
N LYS A 347 11.97 14.44 -18.65
CA LYS A 347 10.75 13.98 -17.97
C LYS A 347 9.54 14.15 -18.89
N LEU A 348 8.55 13.27 -18.76
CA LEU A 348 7.31 13.35 -19.54
C LEU A 348 6.31 14.34 -18.93
N SER A 349 6.34 14.50 -17.60
CA SER A 349 5.54 15.49 -16.87
C SER A 349 6.23 15.90 -15.56
N PRO A 350 5.76 16.96 -14.89
CA PRO A 350 6.19 17.28 -13.53
C PRO A 350 5.92 16.12 -12.56
N VAL A 351 6.74 16.07 -11.53
CA VAL A 351 6.68 15.05 -10.48
C VAL A 351 6.09 15.64 -9.22
N THR A 352 5.10 15.00 -8.63
CA THR A 352 4.57 15.29 -7.30
C THR A 352 5.06 14.28 -6.27
N GLU A 353 5.23 14.68 -5.02
CA GLU A 353 5.83 13.84 -3.97
C GLU A 353 4.97 12.70 -3.46
N ASP A 354 3.66 12.88 -3.45
CA ASP A 354 2.76 11.93 -2.78
C ASP A 354 2.76 10.54 -3.39
N LEU A 355 3.36 10.40 -4.55
CA LEU A 355 3.59 9.11 -5.18
C LEU A 355 4.76 8.32 -4.57
N ASP A 356 5.59 8.94 -3.72
CA ASP A 356 6.77 8.28 -3.11
C ASP A 356 6.46 7.49 -1.84
N TYR A 357 5.29 7.65 -1.27
CA TYR A 357 5.01 7.13 0.07
C TYR A 357 4.25 5.81 0.13
N TYR A 358 3.91 5.21 -0.98
CA TYR A 358 3.40 3.84 -0.99
C TYR A 358 4.53 2.86 -0.62
N GLY A 359 4.78 2.68 0.67
CA GLY A 359 5.72 1.68 1.17
C GLY A 359 5.34 0.28 0.71
N GLY A 360 5.78 -0.10 -0.49
CA GLY A 360 5.67 -1.45 -1.02
C GLY A 360 4.30 -1.89 -1.56
N ALA A 361 3.23 -1.14 -1.40
CA ALA A 361 1.96 -1.42 -2.06
C ALA A 361 1.98 -0.91 -3.49
N ALA A 362 1.54 -1.71 -4.45
CA ALA A 362 1.40 -1.27 -5.83
C ALA A 362 0.42 -0.09 -5.88
N ALA A 363 0.87 1.06 -6.40
CA ALA A 363 -0.03 2.16 -6.67
C ALA A 363 -1.18 1.69 -7.59
N PRO A 364 -2.41 2.17 -7.40
CA PRO A 364 -3.49 1.87 -8.32
C PRO A 364 -3.08 2.20 -9.75
N ALA A 365 -3.37 1.33 -10.69
CA ALA A 365 -2.99 1.50 -12.10
C ALA A 365 -3.47 2.86 -12.70
N ALA A 366 -4.52 3.45 -12.13
CA ALA A 366 -5.03 4.77 -12.48
C ALA A 366 -4.06 5.93 -12.17
N ASP A 367 -3.16 5.77 -11.19
CA ASP A 367 -2.21 6.82 -10.80
C ASP A 367 -0.89 6.76 -11.57
N LEU A 368 -0.68 5.67 -12.31
CA LEU A 368 0.58 5.41 -13.01
C LEU A 368 0.70 6.06 -14.40
N ARG A 369 -0.29 6.68 -14.92
CA ARG A 369 -0.45 7.32 -16.25
C ARG A 369 0.79 8.01 -16.84
N GLY A 370 1.99 7.55 -16.48
CA GLY A 370 3.28 8.07 -16.91
C GLY A 370 3.72 9.36 -16.20
N ARG A 371 3.05 9.77 -15.14
CA ARG A 371 3.40 10.99 -14.38
C ARG A 371 4.76 10.83 -13.72
N GLY A 372 5.66 11.76 -14.05
CA GLY A 372 7.03 11.76 -13.54
C GLY A 372 7.96 10.75 -14.23
N ASP A 373 7.48 9.98 -15.18
CA ASP A 373 8.30 9.09 -15.99
C ASP A 373 9.30 9.89 -16.83
N ALA A 374 10.38 9.25 -17.21
CA ALA A 374 11.43 9.86 -18.01
C ALA A 374 11.85 8.99 -19.18
N VAL A 375 12.42 9.63 -20.18
CA VAL A 375 13.09 8.94 -21.27
C VAL A 375 14.54 9.39 -21.39
N GLY A 376 15.42 8.45 -21.75
CA GLY A 376 16.83 8.71 -22.05
C GLY A 376 17.19 8.16 -23.42
N ARG A 377 17.78 8.99 -24.30
CA ARG A 377 18.32 8.52 -25.58
C ARG A 377 19.82 8.35 -25.46
N ASP A 378 20.33 7.17 -25.80
CA ASP A 378 21.75 6.88 -25.81
C ASP A 378 22.46 7.38 -27.10
N SER A 379 23.79 7.24 -27.12
CA SER A 379 24.62 7.68 -28.26
C SER A 379 24.38 6.86 -29.53
N THR A 380 23.80 5.69 -29.44
CA THR A 380 23.47 4.82 -30.59
C THR A 380 22.09 5.12 -31.17
N GLY A 381 21.33 6.03 -30.52
CA GLY A 381 19.99 6.43 -30.94
C GLY A 381 18.88 5.48 -30.44
N HIS A 382 19.17 4.64 -29.45
CA HIS A 382 18.10 3.93 -28.76
C HIS A 382 17.47 4.82 -27.72
N LEU A 383 16.14 4.82 -27.64
CA LEU A 383 15.38 5.44 -26.58
C LEU A 383 15.03 4.40 -25.53
N TRP A 384 15.22 4.80 -24.28
CA TRP A 384 14.94 4.03 -23.10
C TRP A 384 13.90 4.74 -22.27
N TYR A 385 12.92 3.99 -21.77
CA TYR A 385 11.86 4.49 -20.90
C TYR A 385 12.15 4.11 -19.45
N TYR A 386 11.96 5.05 -18.56
CA TYR A 386 12.13 4.94 -17.14
C TYR A 386 10.80 5.20 -16.46
N HIS A 387 10.19 4.15 -15.97
CA HIS A 387 8.99 4.26 -15.16
C HIS A 387 9.35 4.72 -13.75
N ARG A 388 8.65 5.73 -13.24
CA ARG A 388 8.85 6.20 -11.89
C ARG A 388 8.47 5.14 -10.86
N LYS A 389 9.30 4.96 -9.85
CA LYS A 389 8.99 4.16 -8.67
C LYS A 389 8.47 5.02 -7.53
N PHE A 390 7.54 4.44 -6.78
CA PHE A 390 7.07 4.98 -5.53
C PHE A 390 7.92 4.44 -4.37
N GLY A 391 8.23 5.27 -3.39
CA GLY A 391 8.83 4.85 -2.12
C GLY A 391 10.33 4.51 -2.13
N GLY A 392 11.11 5.05 -3.07
CA GLY A 392 12.56 4.79 -3.09
C GLY A 392 13.33 5.53 -4.15
N TRP A 393 13.97 4.78 -5.05
CA TRP A 393 14.65 5.32 -6.21
C TRP A 393 13.67 5.97 -7.17
N PRO A 394 14.05 7.08 -7.84
CA PRO A 394 13.12 7.79 -8.72
C PRO A 394 12.62 6.95 -9.89
N PHE A 395 13.35 5.91 -10.29
CA PHE A 395 12.98 5.12 -11.47
C PHE A 395 13.13 3.61 -11.25
N SER A 396 12.29 2.84 -11.97
CA SER A 396 12.42 1.39 -12.15
C SER A 396 13.59 1.04 -13.08
N GLN A 397 13.82 -0.24 -13.30
CA GLN A 397 14.68 -0.70 -14.37
C GLN A 397 14.16 -0.17 -15.72
N ARG A 398 15.08 0.30 -16.57
CA ARG A 398 14.73 0.85 -17.88
C ARG A 398 14.12 -0.19 -18.82
N THR A 399 13.19 0.25 -19.64
CA THR A 399 12.58 -0.54 -20.71
C THR A 399 12.98 0.02 -22.08
N PRO A 400 13.35 -0.80 -23.09
CA PRO A 400 13.68 -0.30 -24.40
C PRO A 400 12.42 0.19 -25.13
N VAL A 401 12.44 1.39 -25.67
CA VAL A 401 11.40 1.90 -26.57
C VAL A 401 11.71 1.52 -28.02
N GLY A 402 12.99 1.55 -28.40
CA GLY A 402 13.45 1.20 -29.73
C GLY A 402 14.60 2.08 -30.23
N ALA A 403 15.08 1.76 -31.42
CA ALA A 403 16.15 2.48 -32.11
C ALA A 403 15.62 3.55 -33.07
N GLY A 404 16.52 4.34 -33.66
CA GLY A 404 16.18 5.33 -34.66
C GLY A 404 15.87 6.75 -34.14
N TRP A 405 16.01 6.97 -32.81
CA TRP A 405 15.66 8.26 -32.19
C TRP A 405 16.72 9.35 -32.39
N GLN A 406 17.87 9.06 -32.98
CA GLN A 406 18.87 10.04 -33.37
C GLN A 406 18.36 11.04 -34.42
N VAL A 407 17.27 10.73 -35.14
CA VAL A 407 16.62 11.64 -36.11
C VAL A 407 16.02 12.86 -35.44
N TYR A 408 15.80 12.83 -34.14
CA TYR A 408 15.25 13.93 -33.36
C TYR A 408 16.35 14.73 -32.68
N ASN A 409 16.35 16.05 -32.92
CA ASN A 409 17.29 16.98 -32.29
C ASN A 409 16.75 17.58 -30.97
N VAL A 410 15.45 17.42 -30.67
CA VAL A 410 14.82 17.81 -29.41
C VAL A 410 13.84 16.71 -28.96
N LEU A 411 13.93 16.35 -27.70
CA LEU A 411 12.95 15.57 -26.99
C LEU A 411 12.47 16.38 -25.77
N THR A 412 11.18 16.50 -25.55
CA THR A 412 10.60 17.16 -24.37
C THR A 412 9.30 16.49 -23.97
N GLY A 413 9.03 16.44 -22.68
CA GLY A 413 7.74 15.95 -22.18
C GLY A 413 6.61 16.86 -22.65
N GLY A 414 5.48 16.27 -22.94
CA GLY A 414 4.26 16.98 -23.30
C GLY A 414 3.26 17.13 -22.14
N GLY A 415 3.38 16.29 -21.12
CA GLY A 415 2.22 16.02 -20.27
C GLY A 415 1.15 15.28 -21.08
N ASP A 416 -0.10 15.35 -20.71
CA ASP A 416 -1.23 14.80 -21.46
C ASP A 416 -1.75 15.84 -22.48
N VAL A 417 -1.04 16.01 -23.60
CA VAL A 417 -1.42 17.03 -24.61
C VAL A 417 -2.60 16.60 -25.48
N ASN A 418 -2.99 15.33 -25.40
CA ASN A 418 -4.08 14.80 -26.21
C ASN A 418 -5.39 14.57 -25.44
N GLY A 419 -5.37 14.67 -24.10
CA GLY A 419 -6.55 14.54 -23.23
C GLY A 419 -6.94 13.08 -22.90
N ASP A 420 -6.05 12.10 -23.14
CA ASP A 420 -6.32 10.67 -22.87
C ASP A 420 -5.87 10.23 -21.46
N GLN A 421 -5.35 11.15 -20.67
CA GLN A 421 -4.86 11.00 -19.30
C GLN A 421 -3.48 10.33 -19.17
N TYR A 422 -2.81 9.99 -20.26
CA TYR A 422 -1.44 9.48 -20.26
C TYR A 422 -0.46 10.56 -20.66
N THR A 423 0.75 10.52 -20.11
CA THR A 423 1.77 11.51 -20.44
C THR A 423 2.41 11.21 -21.79
N ASP A 424 2.55 12.25 -22.60
CA ASP A 424 3.02 12.21 -23.97
C ASP A 424 4.47 12.67 -24.10
N LEU A 425 5.12 12.27 -25.21
CA LEU A 425 6.45 12.75 -25.61
C LEU A 425 6.35 13.58 -26.91
N LEU A 426 6.95 14.75 -26.88
CA LEU A 426 7.13 15.60 -28.06
C LEU A 426 8.56 15.45 -28.59
N ALA A 427 8.69 15.26 -29.90
CA ALA A 427 9.97 15.07 -30.56
C ALA A 427 10.07 15.94 -31.81
N ARG A 428 11.14 16.74 -31.93
CA ARG A 428 11.39 17.54 -33.13
C ARG A 428 12.50 16.91 -33.96
N ASP A 429 12.25 16.69 -35.24
CA ASP A 429 13.27 16.19 -36.17
C ASP A 429 14.18 17.30 -36.77
N ALA A 430 15.20 16.88 -37.50
CA ALA A 430 16.14 17.80 -38.13
C ALA A 430 15.49 18.73 -39.18
N ALA A 431 14.39 18.32 -39.80
CA ALA A 431 13.63 19.14 -40.76
C ALA A 431 12.74 20.19 -40.06
N GLY A 432 12.69 20.18 -38.71
CA GLY A 432 11.87 21.09 -37.92
C GLY A 432 10.40 20.67 -37.85
N VAL A 433 10.11 19.40 -38.07
CA VAL A 433 8.77 18.88 -37.85
C VAL A 433 8.67 18.45 -36.39
N LEU A 434 7.62 18.89 -35.68
CA LEU A 434 7.28 18.43 -34.35
C LEU A 434 6.31 17.25 -34.47
N TRP A 435 6.63 16.22 -33.71
CA TRP A 435 5.89 14.95 -33.63
C TRP A 435 5.39 14.71 -32.23
N LEU A 436 4.18 14.15 -32.12
CA LEU A 436 3.56 13.66 -30.89
C LEU A 436 3.66 12.14 -30.84
N TYR A 437 4.19 11.63 -29.75
CA TYR A 437 4.13 10.23 -29.35
C TYR A 437 3.20 10.12 -28.15
N LYS A 438 2.01 9.57 -28.39
CA LYS A 438 1.01 9.42 -27.32
C LYS A 438 1.42 8.34 -26.34
N GLY A 439 1.33 8.64 -25.06
CA GLY A 439 1.52 7.68 -23.97
C GLY A 439 0.47 6.58 -23.98
N THR A 440 0.82 5.42 -23.46
CA THR A 440 -0.09 4.27 -23.34
C THR A 440 -0.34 3.87 -21.89
N GLY A 441 0.44 4.40 -20.94
CA GLY A 441 0.46 3.94 -19.55
C GLY A 441 1.15 2.59 -19.35
N SER A 442 1.62 1.94 -20.42
CA SER A 442 2.32 0.65 -20.34
C SER A 442 3.84 0.85 -20.42
N ALA A 443 4.58 0.42 -19.42
CA ALA A 443 6.04 0.49 -19.43
C ALA A 443 6.68 -0.38 -20.52
N SER A 444 6.02 -1.47 -20.96
CA SER A 444 6.53 -2.37 -22.01
C SER A 444 6.31 -1.84 -23.43
N ALA A 445 5.34 -0.94 -23.63
CA ALA A 445 5.06 -0.29 -24.91
C ALA A 445 4.62 1.17 -24.62
N PRO A 446 5.53 2.05 -24.15
CA PRO A 446 5.15 3.31 -23.52
C PRO A 446 4.52 4.31 -24.48
N PHE A 447 4.74 4.17 -25.79
CA PHE A 447 4.23 5.12 -26.78
C PHE A 447 3.58 4.42 -27.98
N THR A 448 2.55 5.06 -28.54
CA THR A 448 1.96 4.67 -29.83
C THR A 448 2.81 5.19 -31.00
N ALA A 449 2.40 4.86 -32.24
CA ALA A 449 3.00 5.46 -33.44
C ALA A 449 2.84 6.99 -33.41
N ARG A 450 3.88 7.69 -33.91
CA ARG A 450 3.93 9.17 -33.92
C ARG A 450 2.85 9.81 -34.78
N THR A 451 2.35 10.93 -34.31
CA THR A 451 1.43 11.82 -35.04
C THR A 451 2.17 13.12 -35.39
N ARG A 452 2.01 13.59 -36.63
CA ARG A 452 2.64 14.84 -37.07
C ARG A 452 1.85 16.05 -36.54
N ILE A 453 2.52 16.93 -35.76
CA ILE A 453 1.91 18.20 -35.31
C ILE A 453 2.08 19.30 -36.40
N GLY A 454 3.30 19.51 -36.91
CA GLY A 454 3.55 20.51 -37.90
C GLY A 454 5.03 20.82 -38.10
N GLY A 455 5.34 21.58 -39.13
CA GLY A 455 6.71 22.05 -39.47
C GLY A 455 7.00 23.43 -38.89
N GLY A 456 8.24 23.91 -39.15
CA GLY A 456 8.70 25.27 -38.79
C GLY A 456 9.26 25.37 -37.36
N TRP A 457 9.35 24.30 -36.61
CA TRP A 457 9.82 24.31 -35.21
C TRP A 457 11.33 24.53 -35.09
N ASN A 458 12.11 24.53 -36.17
CA ASN A 458 13.52 24.93 -36.15
C ASN A 458 13.73 26.43 -35.86
N THR A 459 12.67 27.26 -35.91
CA THR A 459 12.67 28.63 -35.41
C THR A 459 13.05 28.70 -33.93
N TYR A 460 12.80 27.61 -33.17
CA TYR A 460 13.03 27.57 -31.71
C TYR A 460 14.32 26.82 -31.39
N ASN A 461 15.13 27.41 -30.52
CA ASN A 461 16.35 26.79 -30.01
C ASN A 461 16.12 26.07 -28.66
N ARG A 462 14.96 26.25 -28.03
CA ARG A 462 14.58 25.55 -26.81
C ARG A 462 13.07 25.28 -26.81
N LEU A 463 12.72 24.09 -26.38
CA LEU A 463 11.32 23.69 -26.04
C LEU A 463 11.29 23.22 -24.59
N ALA A 464 10.26 23.58 -23.85
CA ALA A 464 10.00 23.12 -22.49
C ALA A 464 8.48 23.01 -22.32
N GLY A 465 8.01 21.79 -22.09
CA GLY A 465 6.58 21.49 -21.95
C GLY A 465 6.24 20.81 -20.63
N SER A 466 5.07 20.26 -20.57
CA SER A 466 4.55 19.29 -19.60
C SER A 466 3.66 19.77 -18.46
N ALA A 467 3.40 21.07 -18.30
CA ALA A 467 2.48 21.54 -17.27
C ALA A 467 1.49 22.60 -17.78
N ASP A 468 0.36 22.73 -17.08
CA ASP A 468 -0.69 23.69 -17.36
C ASP A 468 -0.34 25.08 -16.81
N LEU A 469 0.37 25.87 -17.63
CA LEU A 469 0.81 27.23 -17.29
C LEU A 469 -0.32 28.27 -17.35
N THR A 470 -1.44 27.91 -17.95
CA THR A 470 -2.58 28.80 -18.17
C THR A 470 -3.77 28.51 -17.28
N ASN A 471 -3.69 27.46 -16.46
CA ASN A 471 -4.71 26.99 -15.52
C ASN A 471 -6.05 26.67 -16.21
N ASP A 472 -5.96 26.06 -17.41
CA ASP A 472 -7.13 25.64 -18.19
C ASP A 472 -7.31 24.09 -18.20
N GLY A 473 -6.54 23.39 -17.40
CA GLY A 473 -6.57 21.93 -17.26
C GLY A 473 -5.77 21.18 -18.31
N LYS A 474 -5.00 21.86 -19.16
CA LYS A 474 -4.28 21.27 -20.28
C LYS A 474 -2.80 21.67 -20.25
N PRO A 475 -1.87 20.73 -20.48
CA PRO A 475 -0.45 21.06 -20.49
C PRO A 475 -0.08 21.94 -21.69
N ASP A 476 0.76 22.94 -21.42
CA ASP A 476 1.23 23.94 -22.37
C ASP A 476 2.68 23.67 -22.79
N LEU A 477 3.11 24.32 -23.89
CA LEU A 477 4.48 24.25 -24.39
C LEU A 477 5.09 25.65 -24.47
N LEU A 478 6.24 25.82 -23.82
CA LEU A 478 7.12 26.98 -24.00
C LEU A 478 8.10 26.73 -25.13
N ALA A 479 8.32 27.76 -25.97
CA ALA A 479 9.27 27.72 -27.04
C ALA A 479 10.08 29.04 -27.09
N ARG A 480 11.42 28.95 -27.07
CA ARG A 480 12.30 30.12 -27.20
C ARG A 480 12.90 30.17 -28.60
N ASP A 481 12.74 31.30 -29.26
CA ASP A 481 13.33 31.49 -30.57
C ASP A 481 14.81 31.95 -30.52
N ALA A 482 15.46 32.06 -31.70
CA ALA A 482 16.86 32.46 -31.81
C ALA A 482 17.11 33.89 -31.31
N ALA A 483 16.10 34.78 -31.41
CA ALA A 483 16.19 36.16 -30.90
C ALA A 483 16.03 36.24 -29.36
N GLY A 484 15.78 35.12 -28.70
CA GLY A 484 15.58 35.06 -27.25
C GLY A 484 14.19 35.50 -26.82
N VAL A 485 13.21 35.46 -27.70
CA VAL A 485 11.81 35.64 -27.34
C VAL A 485 11.24 34.32 -26.90
N LEU A 486 10.59 34.33 -25.72
CA LEU A 486 9.84 33.19 -25.22
C LEU A 486 8.37 33.28 -25.66
N TRP A 487 7.87 32.17 -26.16
CA TRP A 487 6.53 32.00 -26.67
C TRP A 487 5.81 30.92 -25.90
N LEU A 488 4.52 31.11 -25.66
CA LEU A 488 3.62 30.12 -25.06
C LEU A 488 2.69 29.57 -26.15
N TYR A 489 2.59 28.25 -26.21
CA TYR A 489 1.62 27.52 -26.99
C TYR A 489 0.66 26.85 -26.00
N LYS A 490 -0.60 27.30 -25.97
CA LYS A 490 -1.62 26.72 -25.10
C LYS A 490 -2.03 25.34 -25.60
N GLY A 491 -2.14 24.39 -24.67
CA GLY A 491 -2.67 23.08 -24.93
C GLY A 491 -4.16 23.10 -25.32
N THR A 492 -4.57 22.18 -26.17
CA THR A 492 -5.97 22.02 -26.58
C THR A 492 -6.62 20.75 -26.02
N GLY A 493 -5.81 19.78 -25.59
CA GLY A 493 -6.27 18.42 -25.25
C GLY A 493 -6.67 17.59 -26.48
N ASN A 494 -6.25 17.97 -27.69
CA ASN A 494 -6.61 17.27 -28.93
C ASN A 494 -5.35 16.86 -29.71
N ALA A 495 -5.16 15.57 -29.89
CA ALA A 495 -4.00 15.01 -30.61
C ALA A 495 -3.79 15.55 -32.03
N SER A 496 -4.88 15.90 -32.73
CA SER A 496 -4.79 16.38 -34.11
C SER A 496 -4.32 17.86 -34.24
N ALA A 497 -4.55 18.65 -33.19
CA ALA A 497 -4.15 20.02 -33.08
C ALA A 497 -3.80 20.36 -31.62
N PRO A 498 -2.70 19.79 -31.08
CA PRO A 498 -2.44 19.82 -29.64
C PRO A 498 -2.16 21.21 -29.08
N PHE A 499 -1.86 22.18 -29.91
CA PHE A 499 -1.56 23.54 -29.48
C PHE A 499 -2.31 24.60 -30.30
N THR A 500 -2.68 25.69 -29.62
CA THR A 500 -3.24 26.88 -30.25
C THR A 500 -2.14 27.73 -30.90
N ALA A 501 -2.51 28.86 -31.53
CA ALA A 501 -1.54 29.88 -31.95
C ALA A 501 -0.73 30.40 -30.74
N ARG A 502 0.56 30.68 -30.99
CA ARG A 502 1.49 31.12 -29.95
C ARG A 502 1.18 32.50 -29.40
N THR A 503 1.39 32.69 -28.12
CA THR A 503 1.36 33.98 -27.44
C THR A 503 2.77 34.41 -27.07
N ARG A 504 3.13 35.69 -27.31
CA ARG A 504 4.43 36.22 -26.95
C ARG A 504 4.51 36.53 -25.46
N ILE A 505 5.47 35.93 -24.75
CA ILE A 505 5.73 36.21 -23.33
C ILE A 505 6.68 37.41 -23.20
N GLY A 506 7.84 37.37 -23.89
CA GLY A 506 8.81 38.46 -23.79
C GLY A 506 10.17 38.08 -24.36
N GLY A 507 11.07 39.06 -24.46
CA GLY A 507 12.45 38.87 -24.91
C GLY A 507 13.45 38.72 -23.76
N GLY A 508 14.74 38.55 -24.10
CA GLY A 508 15.83 38.43 -23.14
C GLY A 508 16.12 37.02 -22.62
N TRP A 509 15.41 36.01 -23.08
CA TRP A 509 15.54 34.64 -22.58
C TRP A 509 16.81 33.92 -23.07
N ASN A 510 17.60 34.51 -23.97
CA ASN A 510 18.93 33.99 -24.34
C ASN A 510 19.95 34.07 -23.19
N THR A 511 19.67 34.84 -22.14
CA THR A 511 20.43 34.81 -20.87
C THR A 511 20.52 33.42 -20.28
N TYR A 512 19.51 32.56 -20.54
CA TYR A 512 19.42 31.23 -19.94
C TYR A 512 19.87 30.13 -20.87
N ASN A 513 20.73 29.25 -20.38
CA ASN A 513 21.17 28.05 -21.10
C ASN A 513 20.31 26.81 -20.81
N ALA A 514 19.46 26.85 -19.78
CA ALA A 514 18.47 25.79 -19.48
C ALA A 514 17.14 26.41 -19.01
N LEU A 515 16.05 25.78 -19.40
CA LEU A 515 14.67 26.07 -18.98
C LEU A 515 13.99 24.75 -18.66
N SER A 516 13.29 24.68 -17.54
CA SER A 516 12.48 23.51 -17.16
C SER A 516 11.21 23.96 -16.44
N VAL A 517 10.06 23.46 -16.90
CA VAL A 517 8.79 23.58 -16.21
C VAL A 517 8.74 22.45 -15.18
N VAL A 518 8.67 22.81 -13.90
CA VAL A 518 8.91 21.88 -12.79
C VAL A 518 7.65 21.56 -11.98
N GLY A 519 6.49 22.11 -12.38
CA GLY A 519 5.27 22.08 -11.62
C GLY A 519 5.25 23.14 -10.51
N ASP A 520 4.36 23.04 -9.56
CA ASP A 520 4.13 24.02 -8.51
C ASP A 520 5.16 23.91 -7.37
N LEU A 521 6.34 24.50 -7.54
CA LEU A 521 7.38 24.56 -6.50
C LEU A 521 7.05 25.49 -5.35
N THR A 522 6.17 26.46 -5.58
CA THR A 522 5.83 27.48 -4.58
C THR A 522 4.55 27.19 -3.81
N GLN A 523 3.89 26.08 -4.14
CA GLN A 523 2.63 25.64 -3.52
C GLN A 523 1.51 26.69 -3.61
N ASP A 524 1.42 27.38 -4.75
CA ASP A 524 0.35 28.33 -5.04
C ASP A 524 -0.64 27.81 -6.12
N LEU A 525 -0.58 26.51 -6.43
CA LEU A 525 -1.39 25.78 -7.41
C LEU A 525 -1.12 26.16 -8.86
N LYS A 526 0.00 26.77 -9.12
CA LYS A 526 0.40 27.18 -10.48
C LYS A 526 1.78 26.64 -10.80
N PRO A 527 1.96 26.03 -11.97
CA PRO A 527 3.27 25.51 -12.34
C PRO A 527 4.30 26.62 -12.52
N ASP A 528 5.48 26.38 -11.96
CA ASP A 528 6.62 27.28 -11.96
C ASP A 528 7.63 26.88 -13.04
N LEU A 529 8.46 27.85 -13.45
CA LEU A 529 9.58 27.66 -14.36
C LEU A 529 10.90 27.92 -13.62
N VAL A 530 11.85 27.01 -13.76
CA VAL A 530 13.24 27.30 -13.39
C VAL A 530 14.08 27.56 -14.64
N ALA A 531 15.00 28.52 -14.53
CA ALA A 531 15.88 28.92 -15.59
C ALA A 531 17.31 29.08 -15.08
N ARG A 532 18.30 28.43 -15.73
CA ARG A 532 19.71 28.56 -15.38
C ARG A 532 20.40 29.49 -16.37
N ASP A 533 21.11 30.49 -15.86
CA ASP A 533 21.91 31.37 -16.68
C ASP A 533 23.32 30.81 -17.00
N SER A 534 24.09 31.52 -17.82
CA SER A 534 25.44 31.11 -18.24
C SER A 534 26.45 31.12 -17.08
N ALA A 535 26.21 31.92 -16.02
CA ALA A 535 27.02 31.94 -14.81
C ALA A 535 26.72 30.75 -13.85
N GLY A 536 25.71 29.95 -14.17
CA GLY A 536 25.29 28.84 -13.33
C GLY A 536 24.41 29.25 -12.15
N VAL A 537 23.77 30.41 -12.25
CA VAL A 537 22.75 30.80 -11.28
C VAL A 537 21.41 30.26 -11.74
N LEU A 538 20.70 29.59 -10.82
CA LEU A 538 19.33 29.16 -11.04
C LEU A 538 18.36 30.26 -10.58
N TRP A 539 17.38 30.52 -11.40
CA TRP A 539 16.30 31.46 -11.19
C TRP A 539 14.96 30.77 -11.19
N LEU A 540 14.09 31.14 -10.26
CA LEU A 540 12.70 30.69 -10.18
C LEU A 540 11.79 31.79 -10.73
N TYR A 541 10.88 31.42 -11.60
CA TYR A 541 9.77 32.22 -12.10
C TYR A 541 8.47 31.59 -11.61
N LYS A 542 7.77 32.27 -10.72
CA LYS A 542 6.48 31.79 -10.23
C LYS A 542 5.42 31.88 -11.30
N GLY A 543 4.65 30.82 -11.44
CA GLY A 543 3.49 30.79 -12.31
C GLY A 543 2.38 31.74 -11.88
N THR A 544 1.62 32.26 -12.83
CA THR A 544 0.45 33.11 -12.56
C THR A 544 -0.87 32.44 -12.95
N GLY A 545 -0.84 31.38 -13.77
CA GLY A 545 -2.00 30.79 -14.41
C GLY A 545 -2.61 31.66 -15.53
N ASN A 546 -1.94 32.74 -15.94
CA ASN A 546 -2.44 33.67 -16.95
C ASN A 546 -1.62 33.59 -18.25
N ALA A 547 -2.25 33.21 -19.35
CA ALA A 547 -1.61 33.06 -20.66
C ALA A 547 -0.88 34.32 -21.15
N SER A 548 -1.37 35.52 -20.82
CA SER A 548 -0.78 36.80 -21.25
C SER A 548 0.45 37.19 -20.45
N ALA A 549 0.58 36.72 -19.21
CA ALA A 549 1.70 36.98 -18.34
C ALA A 549 1.93 35.75 -17.44
N PRO A 550 2.42 34.63 -18.00
CA PRO A 550 2.42 33.33 -17.28
C PRO A 550 3.38 33.28 -16.10
N PHE A 551 4.27 34.26 -15.95
CA PHE A 551 5.26 34.31 -14.89
C PHE A 551 5.36 35.67 -14.23
N THR A 552 5.63 35.65 -12.91
CA THR A 552 6.02 36.85 -12.15
C THR A 552 7.50 37.21 -12.39
N ALA A 553 7.98 38.27 -11.74
CA ALA A 553 9.42 38.58 -11.70
C ALA A 553 10.20 37.41 -11.08
N ARG A 554 11.40 37.16 -11.61
CA ARG A 554 12.27 36.06 -11.17
C ARG A 554 12.82 36.26 -9.75
N THR A 555 12.99 35.15 -9.03
CA THR A 555 13.70 35.09 -7.76
C THR A 555 14.97 34.27 -7.91
N GLN A 556 16.09 34.71 -7.36
CA GLN A 556 17.34 33.95 -7.39
C GLN A 556 17.25 32.77 -6.43
N VAL A 557 17.54 31.55 -6.92
CA VAL A 557 17.63 30.33 -6.11
C VAL A 557 19.04 30.15 -5.56
N GLY A 558 20.06 30.36 -6.40
CA GLY A 558 21.46 30.23 -6.01
C GLY A 558 22.38 29.88 -7.17
N GLY A 559 23.68 29.89 -6.93
CA GLY A 559 24.71 29.54 -7.90
C GLY A 559 25.14 28.06 -7.85
N GLY A 560 26.10 27.70 -8.70
CA GLY A 560 26.70 26.36 -8.76
C GLY A 560 25.98 25.36 -9.66
N TRP A 561 24.92 25.76 -10.33
CA TRP A 561 24.08 24.85 -11.16
C TRP A 561 24.73 24.47 -12.50
N ASN A 562 25.90 25.00 -12.83
CA ASN A 562 26.70 24.53 -13.96
C ASN A 562 27.35 23.16 -13.74
N ALA A 563 27.31 22.64 -12.52
CA ALA A 563 27.65 21.24 -12.20
C ALA A 563 26.75 20.24 -12.94
N TYR A 564 25.56 20.68 -13.36
CA TYR A 564 24.58 19.83 -14.03
C TYR A 564 24.54 20.09 -15.53
N ASN A 565 24.66 19.04 -16.33
CA ASN A 565 24.50 19.10 -17.77
C ASN A 565 23.06 19.41 -18.17
N THR A 566 22.11 18.85 -17.42
CA THR A 566 20.68 18.96 -17.69
C THR A 566 19.91 19.25 -16.41
N ILE A 567 18.88 20.07 -16.53
CA ILE A 567 17.88 20.38 -15.52
C ILE A 567 16.53 19.95 -16.11
N LEU A 568 15.82 19.04 -15.41
CA LEU A 568 14.62 18.36 -15.91
C LEU A 568 13.39 18.67 -15.05
#